data_7b5709f64f35ee6d0341b074b38e5720
#
_entry.id   7b5709f64f35ee6d0341b074b38e5720
#
_cell.length_a   1.000
_cell.length_b   1.000
_cell.length_c   1.000
_cell.angle_alpha   90.00
_cell.angle_beta   90.00
_cell.angle_gamma   90.00
#
_symmetry.space_group_name_H-M   'P 1'
#
loop_
_entity.id
_entity.type
_entity.pdbx_description
1 polymer ?
#
loop_
_entity_poly.entity_id
_entity_poly.type
_entity_poly.pdbx_seq_one_letter_code
_entity_poly.pdbx_strand_id
1 'polypeptide(L)'
;MTAVRGNSSAARTVILGLGVTGVSCVRHFVGRGAVVVLDTRDQPPHMDLVRSFPQVEYHFGSASNSFEFNASDVVVVSPGLPLEHPLVQKAAHAGSRITSDVELFLDAVASTGAEPVFAITGTNGKSTVTALAGHLLRALGCNPGVGGNLGEAALDLLRTPRDCWVLELSSFQLERLPAYPFAAATVLNLSDDHLDRHGTMAAYGAAKRRVYRDAKRRVFNREDAATFPSDAASTDGRACHSSDVSFGVQTPATGQWGLRMQAGQRWLACGDINLVAEERVPLAGTHNLANALAALALVAPGDLAQRPAQQMQLRAGVESFVGLPHRCVNVATRGGVRFVNDSKATNVGATLAALAGLGRNDRRNVVLIAGGEGKGADFAPLRPAVGRHVKAVVLIGRDAPRLAEVLHDLAPLERASDMRDAVRRAAALAACGDTVLLAPACASLDMFANYAARGDAFAAAVEQLA
;
A
#
# COMPACT_ATOMS: atom_id res chain seq x y z
N MET A 1 20.30 -60.20 -4.13
CA MET A 1 19.45 -59.35 -3.27
C MET A 1 20.13 -58.00 -3.14
N THR A 2 19.84 -57.08 -4.04
CA THR A 2 20.36 -55.71 -4.06
C THR A 2 19.29 -54.81 -3.52
N ALA A 3 19.50 -54.31 -2.30
CA ALA A 3 18.57 -53.35 -1.66
C ALA A 3 18.64 -52.04 -2.40
N VAL A 4 17.59 -51.71 -3.14
CA VAL A 4 17.33 -50.36 -3.61
C VAL A 4 17.02 -49.52 -2.37
N ARG A 5 18.02 -48.76 -1.91
CA ARG A 5 17.81 -47.67 -0.96
C ARG A 5 17.02 -46.61 -1.71
N GLY A 6 15.69 -46.57 -1.49
CA GLY A 6 14.88 -45.45 -1.85
C GLY A 6 15.37 -44.22 -1.07
N ASN A 7 15.95 -43.28 -1.78
CA ASN A 7 16.30 -41.97 -1.25
C ASN A 7 14.98 -41.21 -1.10
N SER A 8 14.28 -41.35 0.06
CA SER A 8 13.23 -40.42 0.43
C SER A 8 13.93 -39.08 0.72
N SER A 9 14.04 -38.25 -0.30
CA SER A 9 14.56 -36.90 -0.08
C SER A 9 13.65 -36.20 0.93
N ALA A 10 14.20 -35.83 2.08
CA ALA A 10 13.45 -35.07 3.08
C ALA A 10 12.88 -33.80 2.43
N ALA A 11 11.64 -33.46 2.77
CA ALA A 11 11.00 -32.24 2.27
C ALA A 11 11.87 -31.02 2.55
N ARG A 12 12.15 -30.22 1.51
CA ARG A 12 12.94 -28.98 1.59
C ARG A 12 12.01 -27.79 1.40
N THR A 13 12.31 -26.69 2.08
CA THR A 13 11.72 -25.39 1.74
C THR A 13 12.65 -24.66 0.79
N VAL A 14 12.18 -24.39 -0.43
CA VAL A 14 12.93 -23.67 -1.47
C VAL A 14 12.34 -22.26 -1.60
N ILE A 15 13.14 -21.24 -1.32
CA ILE A 15 12.72 -19.83 -1.34
C ILE A 15 13.22 -19.20 -2.63
N LEU A 16 12.30 -18.70 -3.47
CA LEU A 16 12.61 -18.00 -4.71
C LEU A 16 12.65 -16.49 -4.49
N GLY A 17 13.85 -15.93 -4.50
CA GLY A 17 14.15 -14.50 -4.31
C GLY A 17 14.58 -14.13 -2.89
N LEU A 18 15.73 -13.45 -2.77
CA LEU A 18 16.29 -12.96 -1.51
C LEU A 18 16.05 -11.44 -1.33
N GLY A 19 14.78 -11.05 -1.46
CA GLY A 19 14.27 -9.73 -1.03
C GLY A 19 13.78 -9.77 0.42
N VAL A 20 13.07 -8.73 0.87
CA VAL A 20 12.49 -8.65 2.23
C VAL A 20 11.66 -9.88 2.58
N THR A 21 10.79 -10.32 1.66
CA THR A 21 10.00 -11.56 1.80
C THR A 21 10.88 -12.80 1.96
N GLY A 22 11.89 -12.95 1.10
CA GLY A 22 12.80 -14.10 1.17
C GLY A 22 13.57 -14.16 2.48
N VAL A 23 14.03 -13.02 2.99
CA VAL A 23 14.68 -12.89 4.32
C VAL A 23 13.76 -13.35 5.44
N SER A 24 12.50 -12.92 5.42
CA SER A 24 11.48 -13.34 6.39
C SER A 24 11.24 -14.86 6.33
N CYS A 25 11.14 -15.42 5.12
CA CYS A 25 11.02 -16.86 4.93
C CYS A 25 12.22 -17.62 5.49
N VAL A 26 13.46 -17.18 5.21
CA VAL A 26 14.68 -17.81 5.76
C VAL A 26 14.62 -17.83 7.29
N ARG A 27 14.31 -16.69 7.93
CA ARG A 27 14.19 -16.59 9.39
C ARG A 27 13.11 -17.51 9.95
N HIS A 28 12.00 -17.68 9.22
CA HIS A 28 10.89 -18.51 9.65
C HIS A 28 11.23 -20.01 9.58
N PHE A 29 11.93 -20.44 8.53
CA PHE A 29 12.18 -21.86 8.28
C PHE A 29 13.51 -22.39 8.82
N VAL A 30 14.48 -21.52 9.11
CA VAL A 30 15.74 -21.93 9.73
C VAL A 30 15.47 -22.65 11.06
N GLY A 31 16.05 -23.87 11.17
CA GLY A 31 15.83 -24.76 12.32
C GLY A 31 14.55 -25.62 12.25
N ARG A 32 13.74 -25.48 11.20
CA ARG A 32 12.51 -26.28 10.98
C ARG A 32 12.65 -27.33 9.88
N GLY A 33 13.78 -27.37 9.18
CA GLY A 33 14.08 -28.30 8.07
C GLY A 33 15.18 -27.77 7.17
N ALA A 34 15.41 -28.45 6.05
CA ALA A 34 16.34 -28.00 5.03
C ALA A 34 15.78 -26.78 4.29
N VAL A 35 16.59 -25.73 4.17
CA VAL A 35 16.21 -24.48 3.49
C VAL A 35 17.20 -24.21 2.36
N VAL A 36 16.66 -23.94 1.18
CA VAL A 36 17.40 -23.55 -0.02
C VAL A 36 16.91 -22.19 -0.49
N VAL A 37 17.79 -21.28 -0.86
CA VAL A 37 17.47 -19.98 -1.43
C VAL A 37 17.99 -19.89 -2.86
N LEU A 38 17.10 -19.57 -3.79
CA LEU A 38 17.46 -19.31 -5.19
C LEU A 38 17.18 -17.85 -5.51
N ASP A 39 18.15 -17.17 -6.14
CA ASP A 39 17.93 -15.81 -6.69
C ASP A 39 18.64 -15.72 -8.06
N THR A 40 17.94 -15.16 -9.04
CA THR A 40 18.49 -15.02 -10.41
C THR A 40 19.55 -13.93 -10.54
N ARG A 41 19.69 -13.08 -9.53
CA ARG A 41 20.76 -12.07 -9.47
C ARG A 41 22.02 -12.68 -8.88
N ASP A 42 23.18 -12.32 -9.43
CA ASP A 42 24.47 -12.74 -8.88
C ASP A 42 24.73 -12.12 -7.49
N GLN A 43 24.24 -10.91 -7.27
CA GLN A 43 24.33 -10.21 -6.00
C GLN A 43 22.92 -9.72 -5.58
N PRO A 44 22.11 -10.58 -4.97
CA PRO A 44 20.82 -10.18 -4.44
C PRO A 44 20.98 -9.23 -3.24
N PRO A 45 19.96 -8.40 -2.90
CA PRO A 45 19.97 -7.64 -1.66
C PRO A 45 20.07 -8.59 -0.45
N HIS A 46 20.54 -8.09 0.67
CA HIS A 46 20.66 -8.85 1.92
C HIS A 46 21.68 -10.02 1.90
N MET A 47 22.78 -9.86 1.17
CA MET A 47 23.89 -10.82 1.14
C MET A 47 24.53 -11.07 2.52
N ASP A 48 24.40 -10.14 3.45
CA ASP A 48 24.75 -10.28 4.87
C ASP A 48 24.03 -11.46 5.54
N LEU A 49 22.80 -11.75 5.10
CA LEU A 49 22.02 -12.88 5.59
C LEU A 49 22.69 -14.24 5.30
N VAL A 50 23.36 -14.37 4.17
CA VAL A 50 24.12 -15.59 3.79
C VAL A 50 25.13 -15.96 4.89
N ARG A 51 25.81 -14.96 5.44
CA ARG A 51 26.78 -15.16 6.53
C ARG A 51 26.12 -15.47 7.87
N SER A 52 24.91 -14.96 8.09
CA SER A 52 24.18 -15.16 9.33
C SER A 52 23.53 -16.54 9.47
N PHE A 53 23.29 -17.23 8.33
CA PHE A 53 22.64 -18.54 8.29
C PHE A 53 23.44 -19.53 7.41
N PRO A 54 24.65 -19.96 7.85
CA PRO A 54 25.51 -20.82 7.05
C PRO A 54 24.94 -22.23 6.78
N GLN A 55 23.90 -22.65 7.51
CA GLN A 55 23.18 -23.91 7.32
C GLN A 55 22.17 -23.88 6.17
N VAL A 56 21.91 -22.72 5.57
CA VAL A 56 21.02 -22.55 4.42
C VAL A 56 21.86 -22.72 3.13
N GLU A 57 21.32 -23.46 2.17
CA GLU A 57 21.93 -23.63 0.85
C GLU A 57 21.54 -22.43 -0.05
N TYR A 58 22.50 -21.83 -0.74
CA TYR A 58 22.27 -20.66 -1.58
C TYR A 58 22.74 -20.89 -3.02
N HIS A 59 21.89 -20.57 -4.01
CA HIS A 59 22.22 -20.59 -5.44
C HIS A 59 21.85 -19.24 -6.04
N PHE A 60 22.85 -18.50 -6.51
CA PHE A 60 22.67 -17.17 -7.09
C PHE A 60 23.05 -17.12 -8.57
N GLY A 61 22.47 -16.18 -9.31
CA GLY A 61 22.73 -16.00 -10.73
C GLY A 61 22.46 -17.27 -11.56
N SER A 62 23.37 -17.64 -12.40
CA SER A 62 23.25 -18.82 -13.27
C SER A 62 23.14 -20.15 -12.51
N ALA A 63 23.71 -20.26 -11.31
CA ALA A 63 23.61 -21.44 -10.47
C ALA A 63 22.14 -21.73 -10.04
N SER A 64 21.29 -20.73 -9.94
CA SER A 64 19.87 -20.92 -9.64
C SER A 64 19.13 -21.68 -10.74
N ASN A 65 19.52 -21.52 -12.00
CA ASN A 65 18.86 -22.13 -13.16
C ASN A 65 19.12 -23.65 -13.26
N SER A 66 20.25 -24.13 -12.73
CA SER A 66 20.63 -25.56 -12.71
C SER A 66 20.04 -26.30 -11.52
N PHE A 67 19.37 -25.66 -10.59
CA PHE A 67 18.78 -26.31 -9.44
C PHE A 67 17.66 -27.28 -9.82
N GLU A 68 17.68 -28.48 -9.22
CA GLU A 68 16.67 -29.51 -9.46
C GLU A 68 15.66 -29.57 -8.32
N PHE A 69 14.40 -29.35 -8.69
CA PHE A 69 13.25 -29.46 -7.78
C PHE A 69 12.76 -30.91 -7.71
N ASN A 70 12.10 -31.24 -6.61
CA ASN A 70 11.42 -32.52 -6.43
C ASN A 70 9.97 -32.34 -5.89
N ALA A 71 9.15 -33.37 -6.08
CA ALA A 71 7.73 -33.33 -5.70
C ALA A 71 7.48 -33.12 -4.20
N SER A 72 8.47 -33.38 -3.35
CA SER A 72 8.38 -33.13 -1.90
C SER A 72 8.78 -31.71 -1.49
N ASP A 73 9.30 -30.88 -2.43
CA ASP A 73 9.70 -29.51 -2.12
C ASP A 73 8.49 -28.59 -1.89
N VAL A 74 8.60 -27.72 -0.90
CA VAL A 74 7.69 -26.57 -0.71
C VAL A 74 8.40 -25.33 -1.23
N VAL A 75 7.90 -24.76 -2.32
CA VAL A 75 8.51 -23.64 -3.02
C VAL A 75 7.79 -22.35 -2.68
N VAL A 76 8.46 -21.50 -1.90
CA VAL A 76 7.94 -20.17 -1.50
C VAL A 76 8.39 -19.14 -2.52
N VAL A 77 7.46 -18.57 -3.27
CA VAL A 77 7.76 -17.64 -4.37
C VAL A 77 7.57 -16.19 -3.91
N SER A 78 8.64 -15.40 -4.00
CA SER A 78 8.55 -13.96 -3.73
C SER A 78 7.57 -13.26 -4.68
N PRO A 79 6.79 -12.25 -4.23
CA PRO A 79 5.78 -11.57 -5.05
C PRO A 79 6.33 -10.94 -6.34
N GLY A 80 7.61 -10.55 -6.34
CA GLY A 80 8.28 -9.96 -7.52
C GLY A 80 8.48 -10.90 -8.70
N LEU A 81 8.45 -12.24 -8.48
CA LEU A 81 8.60 -13.22 -9.56
C LEU A 81 7.22 -13.57 -10.15
N PRO A 82 7.03 -13.53 -11.50
CA PRO A 82 5.78 -13.97 -12.13
C PRO A 82 5.60 -15.50 -12.03
N LEU A 83 4.36 -15.96 -12.13
CA LEU A 83 4.06 -17.39 -12.16
C LEU A 83 4.67 -18.07 -13.41
N GLU A 84 4.81 -17.32 -14.48
CA GLU A 84 5.41 -17.72 -15.76
C GLU A 84 6.96 -17.81 -15.70
N HIS A 85 7.54 -17.38 -14.58
CA HIS A 85 9.02 -17.41 -14.44
C HIS A 85 9.55 -18.83 -14.57
N PRO A 86 10.65 -19.08 -15.34
CA PRO A 86 11.15 -20.43 -15.62
C PRO A 86 11.40 -21.30 -14.39
N LEU A 87 11.91 -20.73 -13.28
CA LEU A 87 12.12 -21.46 -12.03
C LEU A 87 10.81 -21.89 -11.38
N VAL A 88 9.77 -21.05 -11.44
CA VAL A 88 8.43 -21.39 -10.91
C VAL A 88 7.81 -22.51 -11.73
N GLN A 89 7.90 -22.41 -13.06
CA GLN A 89 7.41 -23.44 -13.98
C GLN A 89 8.17 -24.76 -13.79
N LYS A 90 9.51 -24.72 -13.64
CA LYS A 90 10.34 -25.91 -13.37
C LYS A 90 9.90 -26.59 -12.07
N ALA A 91 9.67 -25.84 -11.00
CA ALA A 91 9.17 -26.36 -9.73
C ALA A 91 7.77 -27.00 -9.87
N ALA A 92 6.86 -26.33 -10.58
CA ALA A 92 5.50 -26.86 -10.84
C ALA A 92 5.54 -28.16 -11.64
N HIS A 93 6.37 -28.25 -12.69
CA HIS A 93 6.56 -29.49 -13.47
C HIS A 93 7.18 -30.63 -12.66
N ALA A 94 8.00 -30.31 -11.67
CA ALA A 94 8.55 -31.30 -10.74
C ALA A 94 7.50 -31.79 -9.70
N GLY A 95 6.29 -31.23 -9.68
CA GLY A 95 5.23 -31.57 -8.73
C GLY A 95 5.41 -30.91 -7.37
N SER A 96 6.30 -29.91 -7.22
CA SER A 96 6.51 -29.19 -5.96
C SER A 96 5.26 -28.39 -5.56
N ARG A 97 5.02 -28.27 -4.25
CA ARG A 97 3.99 -27.34 -3.74
C ARG A 97 4.46 -25.90 -3.91
N ILE A 98 3.78 -25.13 -4.76
CA ILE A 98 4.02 -23.69 -4.93
C ILE A 98 3.16 -22.92 -3.91
N THR A 99 3.78 -22.04 -3.13
CA THR A 99 3.11 -21.24 -2.09
C THR A 99 3.71 -19.83 -2.00
N SER A 100 3.17 -19.00 -1.10
CA SER A 100 3.67 -17.66 -0.79
C SER A 100 3.83 -17.46 0.73
N ASP A 101 4.58 -16.43 1.11
CA ASP A 101 4.73 -16.02 2.52
C ASP A 101 3.40 -15.68 3.17
N VAL A 102 2.50 -15.02 2.43
CA VAL A 102 1.15 -14.67 2.93
C VAL A 102 0.30 -15.92 3.13
N GLU A 103 0.30 -16.88 2.19
CA GLU A 103 -0.43 -18.15 2.35
C GLU A 103 0.05 -18.90 3.58
N LEU A 104 1.37 -19.05 3.74
CA LEU A 104 1.97 -19.72 4.91
C LEU A 104 1.64 -19.01 6.22
N PHE A 105 1.61 -17.67 6.22
CA PHE A 105 1.17 -16.88 7.37
C PHE A 105 -0.30 -17.20 7.72
N LEU A 106 -1.18 -17.20 6.73
CA LEU A 106 -2.61 -17.47 6.93
C LEU A 106 -2.87 -18.91 7.39
N ASP A 107 -2.11 -19.88 6.86
CA ASP A 107 -2.14 -21.27 7.32
C ASP A 107 -1.73 -21.36 8.80
N ALA A 108 -0.68 -20.64 9.20
CA ALA A 108 -0.22 -20.61 10.60
C ALA A 108 -1.25 -19.98 11.53
N VAL A 109 -1.86 -18.85 11.15
CA VAL A 109 -2.92 -18.19 11.94
C VAL A 109 -4.15 -19.10 12.06
N ALA A 110 -4.56 -19.75 10.97
CA ALA A 110 -5.70 -20.67 10.99
C ALA A 110 -5.45 -21.88 11.92
N SER A 111 -4.19 -22.31 12.07
CA SER A 111 -3.82 -23.46 12.93
C SER A 111 -3.82 -23.13 14.44
N THR A 112 -3.72 -21.86 14.81
CA THR A 112 -3.61 -21.42 16.22
C THR A 112 -4.92 -21.01 16.86
N GLY A 113 -6.03 -20.91 16.11
CA GLY A 113 -7.34 -20.58 16.66
C GLY A 113 -8.13 -19.56 15.86
N ALA A 114 -7.62 -19.18 14.68
CA ALA A 114 -8.28 -18.28 13.73
C ALA A 114 -8.54 -16.87 14.28
N GLU A 115 -7.50 -16.22 14.82
CA GLU A 115 -7.57 -14.80 15.16
C GLU A 115 -7.99 -13.96 13.94
N PRO A 116 -8.78 -12.89 14.13
CA PRO A 116 -9.29 -12.10 13.03
C PRO A 116 -8.18 -11.50 12.16
N VAL A 117 -8.24 -11.73 10.85
CA VAL A 117 -7.35 -11.12 9.86
C VAL A 117 -8.13 -10.11 9.03
N PHE A 118 -7.66 -8.88 8.98
CA PHE A 118 -8.17 -7.79 8.16
C PHE A 118 -7.25 -7.58 6.96
N ALA A 119 -7.78 -7.54 5.75
CA ALA A 119 -7.00 -7.44 4.52
C ALA A 119 -7.28 -6.14 3.75
N ILE A 120 -6.24 -5.41 3.39
CA ILE A 120 -6.34 -4.13 2.70
C ILE A 120 -5.55 -4.18 1.39
N THR A 121 -6.21 -3.87 0.27
CA THR A 121 -5.59 -3.64 -1.02
C THR A 121 -6.17 -2.41 -1.73
N GLY A 122 -5.66 -2.08 -2.88
CA GLY A 122 -6.04 -0.92 -3.70
C GLY A 122 -4.82 -0.40 -4.47
N THR A 123 -4.98 0.59 -5.32
CA THR A 123 -3.83 1.26 -5.94
C THR A 123 -3.19 2.21 -4.94
N ASN A 124 -3.95 3.13 -4.36
CA ASN A 124 -3.48 4.16 -3.44
C ASN A 124 -4.15 4.03 -2.06
N GLY A 125 -3.54 4.61 -1.02
CA GLY A 125 -4.10 4.65 0.34
C GLY A 125 -3.85 3.42 1.20
N LYS A 126 -3.43 2.28 0.63
CA LYS A 126 -3.25 1.00 1.34
C LYS A 126 -2.56 1.15 2.70
N SER A 127 -1.35 1.68 2.70
CA SER A 127 -0.54 1.75 3.93
C SER A 127 -1.15 2.69 4.98
N THR A 128 -1.78 3.79 4.55
CA THR A 128 -2.49 4.70 5.46
C THR A 128 -3.66 3.99 6.13
N VAL A 129 -4.48 3.27 5.34
CA VAL A 129 -5.63 2.51 5.86
C VAL A 129 -5.16 1.35 6.74
N THR A 130 -4.11 0.63 6.36
CA THR A 130 -3.54 -0.47 7.15
C THR A 130 -3.03 0.02 8.51
N ALA A 131 -2.26 1.11 8.53
CA ALA A 131 -1.76 1.69 9.77
C ALA A 131 -2.89 2.25 10.64
N LEU A 132 -3.85 2.96 10.03
CA LEU A 132 -5.01 3.49 10.76
C LEU A 132 -5.90 2.37 11.29
N ALA A 133 -6.18 1.32 10.52
CA ALA A 133 -6.94 0.16 11.00
C ALA A 133 -6.28 -0.49 12.22
N GLY A 134 -4.94 -0.70 12.18
CA GLY A 134 -4.19 -1.17 13.33
C GLY A 134 -4.25 -0.21 14.52
N HIS A 135 -4.21 1.10 14.29
CA HIS A 135 -4.34 2.11 15.34
C HIS A 135 -5.74 2.11 15.97
N LEU A 136 -6.79 2.00 15.16
CA LEU A 136 -8.18 1.89 15.62
C LEU A 136 -8.43 0.61 16.43
N LEU A 137 -7.88 -0.52 16.00
CA LEU A 137 -7.97 -1.77 16.77
C LEU A 137 -7.28 -1.64 18.13
N ARG A 138 -6.13 -0.94 18.23
CA ARG A 138 -5.51 -0.63 19.54
C ARG A 138 -6.41 0.26 20.39
N ALA A 139 -7.05 1.27 19.79
CA ALA A 139 -8.01 2.12 20.50
C ALA A 139 -9.21 1.31 21.04
N LEU A 140 -9.61 0.24 20.33
CA LEU A 140 -10.64 -0.71 20.77
C LEU A 140 -10.14 -1.73 21.81
N GLY A 141 -8.86 -1.67 22.21
CA GLY A 141 -8.28 -2.54 23.23
C GLY A 141 -7.62 -3.82 22.70
N CYS A 142 -7.50 -3.98 21.37
CA CYS A 142 -6.82 -5.11 20.76
C CYS A 142 -5.29 -4.91 20.70
N ASN A 143 -4.54 -6.00 20.52
CA ASN A 143 -3.11 -6.01 20.24
C ASN A 143 -2.82 -6.48 18.80
N PRO A 144 -3.07 -5.67 17.74
CA PRO A 144 -2.92 -6.09 16.37
C PRO A 144 -1.47 -6.26 15.93
N GLY A 145 -1.18 -7.32 15.15
CA GLY A 145 -0.04 -7.38 14.25
C GLY A 145 -0.36 -6.64 12.96
N VAL A 146 0.52 -5.74 12.51
CA VAL A 146 0.29 -4.89 11.33
C VAL A 146 1.48 -5.02 10.38
N GLY A 147 1.25 -5.49 9.15
CA GLY A 147 2.33 -5.68 8.18
C GLY A 147 1.88 -6.22 6.83
N GLY A 148 2.71 -7.09 6.22
CA GLY A 148 2.52 -7.64 4.88
C GLY A 148 3.34 -6.89 3.83
N ASN A 149 2.70 -6.24 2.87
CA ASN A 149 3.38 -5.41 1.88
C ASN A 149 3.89 -4.06 2.46
N LEU A 150 3.46 -3.70 3.66
CA LEU A 150 3.91 -2.55 4.44
C LEU A 150 4.70 -3.03 5.66
N GLY A 151 5.85 -2.42 5.91
CA GLY A 151 6.58 -2.62 7.17
C GLY A 151 7.10 -4.05 7.33
N GLU A 152 6.63 -4.74 8.37
CA GLU A 152 7.04 -6.10 8.71
C GLU A 152 6.43 -7.12 7.75
N ALA A 153 7.24 -8.05 7.23
CA ALA A 153 6.78 -9.11 6.35
C ALA A 153 5.82 -10.06 7.09
N ALA A 154 4.88 -10.68 6.36
CA ALA A 154 3.81 -11.47 6.96
C ALA A 154 4.31 -12.54 7.96
N LEU A 155 5.30 -13.36 7.58
CA LEU A 155 5.82 -14.41 8.47
C LEU A 155 6.58 -13.88 9.70
N ASP A 156 7.21 -12.70 9.60
CA ASP A 156 7.89 -12.09 10.75
C ASP A 156 6.87 -11.65 11.83
N LEU A 157 5.64 -11.28 11.45
CA LEU A 157 4.57 -10.94 12.39
C LEU A 157 4.26 -12.06 13.38
N LEU A 158 4.41 -13.34 12.97
CA LEU A 158 4.15 -14.51 13.81
C LEU A 158 5.14 -14.66 14.99
N ARG A 159 6.22 -13.87 15.03
CA ARG A 159 7.22 -13.93 16.10
C ARG A 159 6.72 -13.36 17.43
N THR A 160 5.66 -12.58 17.40
CA THR A 160 5.06 -11.97 18.60
C THR A 160 3.58 -12.33 18.65
N PRO A 161 3.07 -12.87 19.78
CA PRO A 161 1.65 -13.17 19.93
C PRO A 161 0.77 -11.93 19.74
N ARG A 162 -0.29 -12.09 18.97
CA ARG A 162 -1.28 -11.05 18.65
C ARG A 162 -2.68 -11.65 18.76
N ASP A 163 -3.66 -10.79 18.99
CA ASP A 163 -5.08 -11.20 19.04
C ASP A 163 -5.85 -10.86 17.75
N CYS A 164 -5.22 -10.16 16.83
CA CYS A 164 -5.73 -9.90 15.48
C CYS A 164 -4.61 -9.42 14.54
N TRP A 165 -4.88 -9.44 13.23
CA TRP A 165 -3.90 -9.13 12.19
C TRP A 165 -4.46 -8.16 11.17
N VAL A 166 -3.64 -7.20 10.73
CA VAL A 166 -3.99 -6.24 9.67
C VAL A 166 -2.93 -6.32 8.58
N LEU A 167 -3.32 -6.84 7.41
CA LEU A 167 -2.41 -7.08 6.30
C LEU A 167 -2.63 -6.09 5.16
N GLU A 168 -1.58 -5.37 4.78
CA GLU A 168 -1.50 -4.75 3.46
C GLU A 168 -1.14 -5.82 2.43
N LEU A 169 -1.95 -5.96 1.37
CA LEU A 169 -1.72 -6.92 0.30
C LEU A 169 -1.58 -6.23 -1.06
N SER A 170 -0.49 -6.53 -1.77
CA SER A 170 -0.29 -6.13 -3.17
C SER A 170 -1.11 -6.99 -4.12
N SER A 171 -1.29 -6.53 -5.38
CA SER A 171 -1.89 -7.35 -6.43
C SER A 171 -1.08 -8.62 -6.73
N PHE A 172 0.25 -8.54 -6.63
CA PHE A 172 1.16 -9.68 -6.84
C PHE A 172 1.03 -10.76 -5.77
N GLN A 173 0.78 -10.38 -4.52
CA GLN A 173 0.48 -11.34 -3.45
C GLN A 173 -0.89 -11.97 -3.65
N LEU A 174 -1.91 -11.15 -4.00
CA LEU A 174 -3.28 -11.60 -4.18
C LEU A 174 -3.48 -12.50 -5.41
N GLU A 175 -2.73 -12.33 -6.50
CA GLU A 175 -2.88 -13.18 -7.69
C GLU A 175 -2.66 -14.67 -7.42
N ARG A 176 -1.94 -15.00 -6.35
CA ARG A 176 -1.59 -16.38 -5.94
C ARG A 176 -2.36 -16.86 -4.72
N LEU A 177 -2.90 -15.91 -3.94
CA LEU A 177 -3.51 -16.24 -2.67
C LEU A 177 -4.79 -17.08 -2.89
N PRO A 178 -4.94 -18.24 -2.23
CA PRO A 178 -6.20 -18.95 -2.19
C PRO A 178 -7.29 -18.11 -1.51
N ALA A 179 -8.53 -18.56 -1.59
CA ALA A 179 -9.62 -17.98 -0.82
C ALA A 179 -9.35 -18.10 0.69
N TYR A 180 -9.66 -17.04 1.45
CA TYR A 180 -9.45 -17.03 2.90
C TYR A 180 -10.58 -16.26 3.60
N PRO A 181 -11.10 -16.73 4.75
CA PRO A 181 -12.20 -16.11 5.46
C PRO A 181 -11.74 -14.89 6.28
N PHE A 182 -11.21 -13.87 5.61
CA PHE A 182 -10.85 -12.60 6.26
C PHE A 182 -12.01 -12.07 7.10
N ALA A 183 -11.74 -11.57 8.30
CA ALA A 183 -12.75 -10.92 9.16
C ALA A 183 -13.40 -9.74 8.44
N ALA A 184 -12.57 -8.94 7.73
CA ALA A 184 -13.00 -7.98 6.74
C ALA A 184 -11.90 -7.76 5.69
N ALA A 185 -12.31 -7.45 4.46
CA ALA A 185 -11.39 -7.19 3.36
C ALA A 185 -11.84 -5.96 2.55
N THR A 186 -10.88 -5.20 2.00
CA THR A 186 -11.20 -4.00 1.20
C THR A 186 -10.32 -3.84 -0.03
N VAL A 187 -10.93 -3.35 -1.12
CA VAL A 187 -10.26 -2.72 -2.26
C VAL A 187 -10.61 -1.23 -2.20
N LEU A 188 -9.60 -0.37 -1.98
CA LEU A 188 -9.80 1.05 -1.71
C LEU A 188 -10.14 1.88 -2.95
N ASN A 189 -9.42 1.62 -4.02
CA ASN A 189 -9.53 2.29 -5.31
C ASN A 189 -8.73 1.53 -6.37
N LEU A 190 -9.04 1.77 -7.65
CA LEU A 190 -8.30 1.25 -8.78
C LEU A 190 -7.98 2.38 -9.76
N SER A 191 -6.71 2.55 -10.08
CA SER A 191 -6.19 3.45 -11.11
C SER A 191 -4.98 2.79 -11.77
N ASP A 192 -4.57 3.30 -12.92
CA ASP A 192 -3.47 2.74 -13.71
C ASP A 192 -2.19 2.61 -12.88
N ASP A 193 -1.76 1.36 -12.69
CA ASP A 193 -0.51 1.01 -12.04
C ASP A 193 -0.18 -0.46 -12.38
N HIS A 194 1.10 -0.80 -12.45
CA HIS A 194 1.56 -2.18 -12.68
C HIS A 194 1.00 -2.86 -13.96
N LEU A 195 0.68 -2.08 -15.02
CA LEU A 195 0.20 -2.64 -16.28
C LEU A 195 1.29 -3.40 -17.05
N ASP A 196 2.55 -3.11 -16.78
CA ASP A 196 3.70 -3.89 -17.23
C ASP A 196 3.63 -5.36 -16.78
N ARG A 197 3.03 -5.62 -15.62
CA ARG A 197 2.84 -6.96 -15.07
C ARG A 197 1.48 -7.58 -15.40
N HIS A 198 0.39 -6.81 -15.23
CA HIS A 198 -0.98 -7.33 -15.36
C HIS A 198 -1.54 -7.21 -16.80
N GLY A 199 -0.88 -6.45 -17.68
CA GLY A 199 -1.29 -6.21 -19.05
C GLY A 199 -2.51 -5.28 -19.19
N THR A 200 -3.56 -5.47 -18.39
CA THR A 200 -4.80 -4.67 -18.47
C THR A 200 -5.33 -4.26 -17.08
N MET A 201 -6.09 -3.17 -17.01
CA MET A 201 -6.81 -2.75 -15.81
C MET A 201 -7.82 -3.80 -15.33
N ALA A 202 -8.43 -4.53 -16.27
CA ALA A 202 -9.37 -5.62 -15.92
C ALA A 202 -8.67 -6.74 -15.15
N ALA A 203 -7.49 -7.19 -15.62
CA ALA A 203 -6.68 -8.21 -14.96
C ALA A 203 -6.14 -7.71 -13.60
N TYR A 204 -5.67 -6.45 -13.54
CA TYR A 204 -5.22 -5.81 -12.30
C TYR A 204 -6.34 -5.75 -11.25
N GLY A 205 -7.53 -5.29 -11.65
CA GLY A 205 -8.70 -5.26 -10.78
C GLY A 205 -9.15 -6.65 -10.34
N ALA A 206 -9.14 -7.64 -11.26
CA ALA A 206 -9.47 -9.03 -10.93
C ALA A 206 -8.51 -9.62 -9.89
N ALA A 207 -7.19 -9.37 -10.03
CA ALA A 207 -6.20 -9.80 -9.04
C ALA A 207 -6.50 -9.22 -7.65
N LYS A 208 -6.82 -7.92 -7.55
CA LYS A 208 -7.13 -7.28 -6.27
C LYS A 208 -8.47 -7.76 -5.67
N ARG A 209 -9.51 -7.94 -6.47
CA ARG A 209 -10.82 -8.42 -5.99
C ARG A 209 -10.79 -9.84 -5.42
N ARG A 210 -9.69 -10.60 -5.66
CA ARG A 210 -9.49 -11.90 -5.00
C ARG A 210 -9.50 -11.78 -3.46
N VAL A 211 -9.18 -10.62 -2.90
CA VAL A 211 -9.24 -10.37 -1.45
C VAL A 211 -10.63 -10.58 -0.85
N TYR A 212 -11.69 -10.50 -1.67
CA TYR A 212 -13.07 -10.69 -1.24
C TYR A 212 -13.52 -12.16 -1.17
N ARG A 213 -12.73 -13.09 -1.73
CA ARG A 213 -13.08 -14.51 -1.72
C ARG A 213 -13.14 -15.03 -0.29
N ASP A 214 -14.30 -15.53 0.11
CA ASP A 214 -14.62 -16.04 1.45
C ASP A 214 -14.51 -15.00 2.58
N ALA A 215 -14.27 -13.73 2.29
CA ALA A 215 -14.23 -12.67 3.30
C ALA A 215 -15.60 -12.54 3.99
N LYS A 216 -15.60 -12.53 5.34
CA LYS A 216 -16.82 -12.43 6.15
C LYS A 216 -17.50 -11.06 6.01
N ARG A 217 -16.72 -10.01 5.79
CA ARG A 217 -17.19 -8.65 5.48
C ARG A 217 -16.40 -8.09 4.30
N ARG A 218 -17.10 -7.61 3.28
CA ARG A 218 -16.50 -6.98 2.11
C ARG A 218 -16.72 -5.48 2.17
N VAL A 219 -15.65 -4.71 2.20
CA VAL A 219 -15.67 -3.25 2.29
C VAL A 219 -15.22 -2.68 0.95
N PHE A 220 -16.02 -1.84 0.30
CA PHE A 220 -15.72 -1.32 -1.03
C PHE A 220 -16.06 0.17 -1.16
N ASN A 221 -15.38 0.85 -2.08
CA ASN A 221 -15.61 2.25 -2.38
C ASN A 221 -16.79 2.39 -3.34
N ARG A 222 -17.92 2.96 -2.88
CA ARG A 222 -19.13 3.14 -3.72
C ARG A 222 -18.95 4.15 -4.84
N GLU A 223 -17.88 4.96 -4.82
CA GLU A 223 -17.56 5.96 -5.83
C GLU A 223 -16.60 5.42 -6.90
N ASP A 224 -16.13 4.18 -6.75
CA ASP A 224 -15.25 3.49 -7.70
C ASP A 224 -15.78 2.08 -7.96
N ALA A 225 -16.58 1.93 -9.02
CA ALA A 225 -17.24 0.68 -9.38
C ALA A 225 -16.22 -0.47 -9.64
N ALA A 226 -14.98 -0.15 -10.01
CA ALA A 226 -13.94 -1.16 -10.20
C ALA A 226 -13.54 -1.87 -8.90
N THR A 227 -13.87 -1.29 -7.72
CA THR A 227 -13.61 -1.89 -6.41
C THR A 227 -14.69 -2.86 -5.95
N PHE A 228 -15.83 -2.91 -6.63
CA PHE A 228 -16.96 -3.74 -6.20
C PHE A 228 -16.61 -5.22 -6.24
N PRO A 229 -17.10 -6.02 -5.29
CA PRO A 229 -17.05 -7.48 -5.41
C PRO A 229 -17.67 -7.93 -6.73
N SER A 230 -17.08 -8.95 -7.37
CA SER A 230 -17.48 -9.37 -8.73
C SER A 230 -18.90 -9.94 -8.83
N ASP A 231 -19.49 -10.35 -7.70
CA ASP A 231 -20.86 -10.82 -7.55
C ASP A 231 -21.84 -9.73 -7.06
N ALA A 232 -21.34 -8.50 -6.87
CA ALA A 232 -22.18 -7.35 -6.57
C ALA A 232 -22.96 -6.92 -7.83
N ALA A 233 -24.20 -7.40 -7.95
CA ALA A 233 -25.05 -7.16 -9.12
C ALA A 233 -25.60 -5.71 -9.22
N SER A 234 -25.35 -4.86 -8.22
CA SER A 234 -25.92 -3.52 -8.12
C SER A 234 -24.93 -2.46 -8.59
N THR A 235 -25.27 -1.78 -9.67
CA THR A 235 -24.52 -0.63 -10.23
C THR A 235 -24.68 0.66 -9.38
N ASP A 236 -25.58 0.65 -8.39
CA ASP A 236 -25.90 1.80 -7.53
C ASP A 236 -25.15 1.77 -6.17
N GLY A 237 -24.20 0.86 -5.99
CA GLY A 237 -23.38 0.75 -4.76
C GLY A 237 -24.12 0.19 -3.54
N ARG A 238 -25.27 -0.43 -3.74
CA ARG A 238 -26.00 -1.11 -2.67
C ARG A 238 -25.33 -2.44 -2.33
N ALA A 239 -25.36 -2.79 -1.05
CA ALA A 239 -24.86 -4.08 -0.56
C ALA A 239 -25.65 -5.24 -1.18
N CYS A 240 -24.94 -6.22 -1.78
CA CYS A 240 -25.56 -7.42 -2.33
C CYS A 240 -25.64 -8.56 -1.32
N HIS A 241 -24.78 -8.54 -0.31
CA HIS A 241 -24.78 -9.43 0.84
C HIS A 241 -25.01 -8.63 2.12
N SER A 242 -25.65 -9.21 3.10
CA SER A 242 -25.91 -8.57 4.40
C SER A 242 -24.64 -8.12 5.14
N SER A 243 -23.50 -8.69 4.77
CA SER A 243 -22.18 -8.38 5.32
C SER A 243 -21.39 -7.32 4.52
N ASP A 244 -21.94 -6.86 3.39
CA ASP A 244 -21.29 -5.85 2.54
C ASP A 244 -21.44 -4.46 3.14
N VAL A 245 -20.34 -3.71 3.16
CA VAL A 245 -20.29 -2.35 3.68
C VAL A 245 -19.61 -1.45 2.66
N SER A 246 -20.25 -0.33 2.31
CA SER A 246 -19.61 0.63 1.41
C SER A 246 -19.12 1.87 2.16
N PHE A 247 -18.04 2.47 1.65
CA PHE A 247 -17.55 3.78 2.06
C PHE A 247 -17.47 4.72 0.86
N GLY A 248 -17.43 6.02 1.13
CA GLY A 248 -17.25 7.08 0.13
C GLY A 248 -17.37 8.45 0.78
N VAL A 249 -17.11 9.52 0.04
CA VAL A 249 -17.14 10.90 0.59
C VAL A 249 -18.50 11.59 0.43
N GLN A 250 -19.46 10.92 -0.19
CA GLN A 250 -20.84 11.38 -0.26
C GLN A 250 -21.61 11.03 1.02
N THR A 251 -22.78 11.66 1.21
CA THR A 251 -23.67 11.38 2.35
C THR A 251 -24.04 9.89 2.41
N PRO A 252 -23.80 9.24 3.55
CA PRO A 252 -24.06 7.81 3.69
C PRO A 252 -25.54 7.52 3.88
N ALA A 253 -26.04 6.44 3.28
CA ALA A 253 -27.28 5.79 3.67
C ALA A 253 -27.07 4.90 4.91
N THR A 254 -28.14 4.35 5.47
CA THR A 254 -28.07 3.42 6.60
C THR A 254 -27.11 2.28 6.33
N GLY A 255 -26.18 2.04 7.25
CA GLY A 255 -25.13 1.00 7.13
C GLY A 255 -23.94 1.36 6.24
N GLN A 256 -23.95 2.51 5.59
CA GLN A 256 -22.83 3.01 4.80
C GLN A 256 -21.97 4.00 5.59
N TRP A 257 -20.68 4.09 5.23
CA TRP A 257 -19.76 5.10 5.77
C TRP A 257 -19.59 6.26 4.79
N GLY A 258 -19.61 7.49 5.29
CA GLY A 258 -19.52 8.67 4.44
C GLY A 258 -19.33 9.98 5.19
N LEU A 259 -19.39 11.10 4.44
CA LEU A 259 -19.33 12.44 5.00
C LEU A 259 -20.75 13.03 5.06
N ARG A 260 -21.20 13.36 6.25
CA ARG A 260 -22.53 13.92 6.50
C ARG A 260 -22.43 15.37 6.99
N MET A 261 -23.27 16.22 6.42
CA MET A 261 -23.44 17.59 6.91
C MET A 261 -24.47 17.65 8.04
N GLN A 262 -24.09 18.20 9.19
CA GLN A 262 -25.00 18.51 10.28
C GLN A 262 -24.63 19.82 10.95
N ALA A 263 -25.57 20.72 11.08
CA ALA A 263 -25.40 22.05 11.70
C ALA A 263 -24.21 22.84 11.10
N GLY A 264 -24.02 22.79 9.78
CA GLY A 264 -22.93 23.49 9.09
C GLY A 264 -21.55 22.81 9.20
N GLN A 265 -21.44 21.70 9.91
CA GLN A 265 -20.21 20.95 10.12
C GLN A 265 -20.25 19.62 9.39
N ARG A 266 -19.11 19.20 8.81
CA ARG A 266 -18.97 17.92 8.11
C ARG A 266 -18.41 16.85 9.07
N TRP A 267 -19.01 15.66 9.04
CA TRP A 267 -18.72 14.54 9.94
C TRP A 267 -18.39 13.28 9.16
N LEU A 268 -17.41 12.53 9.62
CA LEU A 268 -17.27 11.12 9.27
C LEU A 268 -18.39 10.38 9.99
N ALA A 269 -19.25 9.71 9.25
CA ALA A 269 -20.49 9.12 9.77
C ALA A 269 -20.73 7.70 9.22
N CYS A 270 -21.45 6.91 10.02
CA CYS A 270 -22.04 5.64 9.59
C CYS A 270 -23.59 5.80 9.62
N GLY A 271 -24.20 5.91 8.44
CA GLY A 271 -25.62 6.27 8.35
C GLY A 271 -25.91 7.55 9.12
N ASP A 272 -26.76 7.46 10.15
CA ASP A 272 -27.14 8.59 11.00
C ASP A 272 -26.20 8.86 12.18
N ILE A 273 -25.19 8.01 12.38
CA ILE A 273 -24.23 8.14 13.49
C ILE A 273 -23.08 9.05 13.08
N ASN A 274 -23.03 10.28 13.59
CA ASN A 274 -21.89 11.17 13.45
C ASN A 274 -20.77 10.76 14.41
N LEU A 275 -19.65 10.31 13.87
CA LEU A 275 -18.56 9.77 14.68
C LEU A 275 -17.47 10.80 14.98
N VAL A 276 -16.88 11.40 13.93
CA VAL A 276 -15.74 12.34 14.03
C VAL A 276 -16.01 13.56 13.18
N ALA A 277 -15.89 14.76 13.76
CA ALA A 277 -15.93 16.00 13.00
C ALA A 277 -14.70 16.09 12.07
N GLU A 278 -14.89 16.48 10.81
CA GLU A 278 -13.79 16.54 9.83
C GLU A 278 -12.61 17.38 10.32
N GLU A 279 -12.85 18.51 10.94
CA GLU A 279 -11.82 19.41 11.48
C GLU A 279 -10.93 18.77 12.55
N ARG A 280 -11.38 17.66 13.16
CA ARG A 280 -10.63 16.88 14.15
C ARG A 280 -9.83 15.73 13.54
N VAL A 281 -9.96 15.50 12.23
CA VAL A 281 -9.15 14.49 11.53
C VAL A 281 -7.79 15.10 11.20
N PRO A 282 -6.68 14.61 11.76
CA PRO A 282 -5.35 15.20 11.53
C PRO A 282 -4.84 15.04 10.09
N LEU A 283 -5.43 14.10 9.34
CA LEU A 283 -5.04 13.79 7.97
C LEU A 283 -5.63 14.82 6.99
N ALA A 284 -4.79 15.50 6.24
CA ALA A 284 -5.21 16.50 5.27
C ALA A 284 -5.75 15.86 3.96
N GLY A 285 -6.82 16.46 3.42
CA GLY A 285 -7.34 16.16 2.09
C GLY A 285 -8.45 15.11 2.04
N THR A 286 -9.37 15.29 1.09
CA THR A 286 -10.58 14.44 0.93
C THR A 286 -10.26 12.97 0.73
N HIS A 287 -9.14 12.64 0.03
CA HIS A 287 -8.69 11.25 -0.12
C HIS A 287 -8.32 10.60 1.21
N ASN A 288 -7.81 11.38 2.18
CA ASN A 288 -7.50 10.87 3.52
C ASN A 288 -8.77 10.72 4.37
N LEU A 289 -9.79 11.53 4.15
CA LEU A 289 -11.11 11.29 4.74
C LEU A 289 -11.71 9.97 4.22
N ALA A 290 -11.58 9.69 2.91
CA ALA A 290 -11.97 8.39 2.34
C ALA A 290 -11.17 7.23 2.96
N ASN A 291 -9.85 7.40 3.15
CA ASN A 291 -9.01 6.40 3.83
C ASN A 291 -9.47 6.16 5.29
N ALA A 292 -9.83 7.23 6.02
CA ALA A 292 -10.35 7.10 7.39
C ALA A 292 -11.71 6.38 7.42
N LEU A 293 -12.60 6.70 6.49
CA LEU A 293 -13.89 6.02 6.34
C LEU A 293 -13.72 4.53 5.99
N ALA A 294 -12.77 4.20 5.12
CA ALA A 294 -12.44 2.82 4.79
C ALA A 294 -11.91 2.03 6.01
N ALA A 295 -10.99 2.64 6.78
CA ALA A 295 -10.46 2.02 7.99
C ALA A 295 -11.55 1.80 9.04
N LEU A 296 -12.43 2.79 9.26
CA LEU A 296 -13.58 2.67 10.15
C LEU A 296 -14.54 1.57 9.68
N ALA A 297 -14.90 1.55 8.38
CA ALA A 297 -15.77 0.52 7.79
C ALA A 297 -15.20 -0.90 7.96
N LEU A 298 -13.86 -1.02 7.93
CA LEU A 298 -13.17 -2.29 8.05
C LEU A 298 -13.21 -2.85 9.49
N VAL A 299 -13.01 -1.99 10.51
CA VAL A 299 -12.80 -2.43 11.90
C VAL A 299 -14.00 -2.21 12.82
N ALA A 300 -14.92 -1.31 12.48
CA ALA A 300 -16.07 -1.03 13.33
C ALA A 300 -17.02 -2.22 13.45
N PRO A 301 -17.59 -2.48 14.64
CA PRO A 301 -18.60 -3.52 14.80
C PRO A 301 -19.86 -3.21 13.99
N GLY A 302 -20.56 -4.24 13.51
CA GLY A 302 -21.78 -4.08 12.70
C GLY A 302 -22.94 -3.40 13.47
N ASP A 303 -22.97 -3.54 14.79
CA ASP A 303 -23.95 -2.99 15.72
C ASP A 303 -23.44 -1.71 16.41
N LEU A 304 -22.61 -0.92 15.72
CA LEU A 304 -21.96 0.30 16.27
C LEU A 304 -22.96 1.26 16.95
N ALA A 305 -24.17 1.37 16.44
CA ALA A 305 -25.23 2.21 17.03
C ALA A 305 -25.53 1.87 18.51
N GLN A 306 -25.36 0.61 18.86
CA GLN A 306 -25.64 0.08 20.21
C GLN A 306 -24.40 0.06 21.11
N ARG A 307 -23.27 0.62 20.64
CA ARG A 307 -21.94 0.54 21.29
C ARG A 307 -21.32 1.92 21.52
N PRO A 308 -21.88 2.78 22.39
CA PRO A 308 -21.39 4.15 22.58
C PRO A 308 -19.94 4.21 23.06
N ALA A 309 -19.48 3.26 23.88
CA ALA A 309 -18.09 3.20 24.32
C ALA A 309 -17.12 2.99 23.13
N GLN A 310 -17.45 2.08 22.19
CA GLN A 310 -16.64 1.86 21.01
C GLN A 310 -16.70 3.02 20.02
N GLN A 311 -17.82 3.75 19.93
CA GLN A 311 -17.89 5.00 19.18
C GLN A 311 -16.87 6.02 19.72
N MET A 312 -16.79 6.19 21.05
CA MET A 312 -15.80 7.09 21.68
C MET A 312 -14.36 6.64 21.43
N GLN A 313 -14.08 5.35 21.54
CA GLN A 313 -12.75 4.77 21.26
C GLN A 313 -12.34 4.98 19.81
N LEU A 314 -13.22 4.70 18.84
CA LEU A 314 -12.96 4.91 17.41
C LEU A 314 -12.76 6.40 17.10
N ARG A 315 -13.56 7.29 17.70
CA ARG A 315 -13.38 8.75 17.58
C ARG A 315 -11.99 9.15 18.05
N ALA A 316 -11.61 8.81 19.29
CA ALA A 316 -10.28 9.09 19.83
C ALA A 316 -9.16 8.52 18.98
N GLY A 317 -9.34 7.31 18.43
CA GLY A 317 -8.40 6.68 17.52
C GLY A 317 -8.20 7.48 16.23
N VAL A 318 -9.26 7.98 15.60
CA VAL A 318 -9.13 8.83 14.40
C VAL A 318 -8.48 10.16 14.75
N GLU A 319 -8.91 10.82 15.83
CA GLU A 319 -8.40 12.13 16.25
C GLU A 319 -6.91 12.11 16.66
N SER A 320 -6.40 10.95 17.12
CA SER A 320 -4.99 10.78 17.52
C SER A 320 -4.06 10.25 16.43
N PHE A 321 -4.58 9.86 15.26
CA PHE A 321 -3.75 9.29 14.20
C PHE A 321 -3.10 10.37 13.33
N VAL A 322 -1.82 10.61 13.53
CA VAL A 322 -1.04 11.65 12.83
C VAL A 322 -0.57 11.27 11.42
N GLY A 323 -0.95 10.10 10.92
CA GLY A 323 -0.55 9.63 9.58
C GLY A 323 0.78 8.87 9.58
N LEU A 324 1.25 8.58 8.35
CA LEU A 324 2.53 7.91 8.11
C LEU A 324 3.55 8.91 7.56
N PRO A 325 4.86 8.73 7.84
CA PRO A 325 5.90 9.55 7.23
C PRO A 325 5.79 9.57 5.69
N HIS A 326 6.09 10.70 5.09
CA HIS A 326 6.12 10.90 3.63
C HIS A 326 4.77 10.67 2.91
N ARG A 327 3.65 10.81 3.62
CA ARG A 327 2.29 10.68 3.08
C ARG A 327 1.46 11.90 3.45
N CYS A 328 1.58 12.93 2.63
CA CYS A 328 0.87 14.20 2.80
C CYS A 328 1.13 14.88 4.16
N VAL A 329 2.35 14.71 4.72
CA VAL A 329 2.73 15.23 6.04
C VAL A 329 3.16 16.68 5.92
N ASN A 330 2.59 17.56 6.74
CA ASN A 330 3.11 18.93 6.88
C ASN A 330 4.44 18.88 7.65
N VAL A 331 5.55 19.19 6.95
CA VAL A 331 6.91 19.19 7.51
C VAL A 331 7.15 20.47 8.31
N ALA A 332 6.76 21.60 7.75
CA ALA A 332 6.92 22.91 8.38
C ALA A 332 5.95 23.95 7.78
N THR A 333 5.74 25.03 8.51
CA THR A 333 5.15 26.25 7.97
C THR A 333 6.14 27.39 8.19
N ARG A 334 6.60 28.02 7.11
CA ARG A 334 7.60 29.10 7.15
C ARG A 334 7.10 30.28 6.32
N GLY A 335 7.16 31.49 6.87
CA GLY A 335 6.65 32.69 6.17
C GLY A 335 5.17 32.58 5.72
N GLY A 336 4.35 31.79 6.41
CA GLY A 336 2.99 31.49 6.01
C GLY A 336 2.84 30.50 4.86
N VAL A 337 3.94 29.90 4.36
CA VAL A 337 3.95 28.84 3.35
C VAL A 337 4.02 27.49 4.05
N ARG A 338 3.12 26.55 3.71
CA ARG A 338 3.16 25.18 4.19
C ARG A 338 4.05 24.32 3.30
N PHE A 339 4.90 23.49 3.89
CA PHE A 339 5.73 22.51 3.19
C PHE A 339 5.20 21.09 3.47
N VAL A 340 4.67 20.44 2.43
CA VAL A 340 4.00 19.16 2.56
C VAL A 340 4.79 18.08 1.83
N ASN A 341 5.14 17.03 2.58
CA ASN A 341 5.88 15.87 2.08
C ASN A 341 4.92 14.75 1.74
N ASP A 342 4.74 14.50 0.46
CA ASP A 342 4.05 13.32 -0.08
C ASP A 342 4.97 12.56 -1.05
N SER A 343 6.21 12.31 -0.61
CA SER A 343 7.20 11.58 -1.41
C SER A 343 6.73 10.19 -1.83
N LYS A 344 5.73 9.62 -1.14
CA LYS A 344 5.11 8.34 -1.49
C LYS A 344 4.15 8.43 -2.69
N ALA A 345 3.79 9.62 -3.17
CA ALA A 345 3.05 9.83 -4.42
C ALA A 345 3.91 9.46 -5.64
N THR A 346 4.19 8.18 -5.83
CA THR A 346 5.11 7.63 -6.84
C THR A 346 4.43 7.32 -8.17
N ASN A 347 3.16 7.67 -8.33
CA ASN A 347 2.38 7.54 -9.55
C ASN A 347 1.47 8.76 -9.77
N VAL A 348 0.96 8.91 -10.98
CA VAL A 348 0.09 10.03 -11.39
C VAL A 348 -1.16 10.13 -10.52
N GLY A 349 -1.84 9.01 -10.24
CA GLY A 349 -3.07 8.98 -9.44
C GLY A 349 -2.87 9.50 -8.02
N ALA A 350 -1.74 9.17 -7.37
CA ALA A 350 -1.42 9.67 -6.04
C ALA A 350 -1.19 11.19 -6.04
N THR A 351 -0.48 11.71 -7.05
CA THR A 351 -0.26 13.16 -7.20
C THR A 351 -1.56 13.91 -7.46
N LEU A 352 -2.45 13.35 -8.29
CA LEU A 352 -3.80 13.89 -8.49
C LEU A 352 -4.59 13.97 -7.18
N ALA A 353 -4.56 12.92 -6.37
CA ALA A 353 -5.21 12.92 -5.06
C ALA A 353 -4.64 13.98 -4.11
N ALA A 354 -3.32 14.15 -4.08
CA ALA A 354 -2.67 15.18 -3.27
C ALA A 354 -3.04 16.60 -3.74
N LEU A 355 -3.05 16.85 -5.05
CA LEU A 355 -3.46 18.13 -5.64
C LEU A 355 -4.93 18.45 -5.35
N ALA A 356 -5.83 17.49 -5.50
CA ALA A 356 -7.24 17.64 -5.19
C ALA A 356 -7.49 17.89 -3.68
N GLY A 357 -6.66 17.30 -2.81
CA GLY A 357 -6.79 17.44 -1.36
C GLY A 357 -6.21 18.75 -0.79
N LEU A 358 -5.19 19.30 -1.42
CA LEU A 358 -4.45 20.49 -0.93
C LEU A 358 -4.69 21.75 -1.78
N GLY A 359 -5.15 21.55 -3.00
CA GLY A 359 -5.47 22.64 -3.91
C GLY A 359 -6.74 23.39 -3.48
N ARG A 360 -6.72 24.70 -3.65
CA ARG A 360 -7.89 25.56 -3.44
C ARG A 360 -8.69 25.70 -4.72
N ASN A 361 -9.98 25.93 -4.60
CA ASN A 361 -10.84 26.15 -5.78
C ASN A 361 -10.92 27.63 -6.17
N ASP A 362 -10.57 28.55 -5.28
CA ASP A 362 -10.63 29.99 -5.46
C ASP A 362 -9.35 30.57 -6.10
N ARG A 363 -8.22 29.86 -6.02
CA ARG A 363 -6.93 30.30 -6.58
C ARG A 363 -5.96 29.14 -6.73
N ARG A 364 -4.94 29.34 -7.59
CA ARG A 364 -3.77 28.45 -7.62
C ARG A 364 -2.88 28.74 -6.42
N ASN A 365 -2.72 27.75 -5.55
CA ASN A 365 -2.02 27.88 -4.28
C ASN A 365 -0.93 26.83 -4.05
N VAL A 366 -0.65 25.97 -5.04
CA VAL A 366 0.33 24.89 -4.90
C VAL A 366 1.56 25.19 -5.77
N VAL A 367 2.75 25.13 -5.17
CA VAL A 367 4.02 24.98 -5.89
C VAL A 367 4.39 23.51 -5.82
N LEU A 368 4.32 22.83 -6.96
CA LEU A 368 4.51 21.38 -7.04
C LEU A 368 5.98 21.03 -7.31
N ILE A 369 6.58 20.16 -6.52
CA ILE A 369 7.85 19.49 -6.84
C ILE A 369 7.51 18.11 -7.38
N ALA A 370 7.83 17.86 -8.67
CA ALA A 370 7.51 16.64 -9.39
C ALA A 370 8.71 16.09 -10.18
N GLY A 371 8.67 14.75 -10.44
CA GLY A 371 9.69 14.07 -11.24
C GLY A 371 10.40 12.94 -10.52
N GLY A 372 11.30 12.30 -11.25
CA GLY A 372 11.95 11.04 -10.91
C GLY A 372 11.86 10.06 -12.06
N GLU A 373 11.72 8.75 -11.78
CA GLU A 373 11.56 7.68 -12.75
C GLU A 373 10.07 7.34 -12.95
N GLY A 374 9.50 7.73 -14.09
CA GLY A 374 8.07 7.56 -14.39
C GLY A 374 7.66 6.17 -14.88
N LYS A 375 8.60 5.25 -15.14
CA LYS A 375 8.34 3.87 -15.58
C LYS A 375 7.39 3.77 -16.77
N GLY A 376 7.51 4.68 -17.73
CA GLY A 376 6.64 4.72 -18.91
C GLY A 376 5.26 5.34 -18.69
N ALA A 377 4.94 5.86 -17.50
CA ALA A 377 3.64 6.44 -17.19
C ALA A 377 3.25 7.55 -18.16
N ASP A 378 1.95 7.66 -18.46
CA ASP A 378 1.35 8.81 -19.11
C ASP A 378 1.11 9.91 -18.07
N PHE A 379 1.67 11.10 -18.29
CA PHE A 379 1.50 12.26 -17.44
C PHE A 379 0.37 13.19 -17.86
N ALA A 380 -0.27 12.97 -19.02
CA ALA A 380 -1.36 13.80 -19.52
C ALA A 380 -2.52 13.97 -18.52
N PRO A 381 -2.90 12.96 -17.73
CA PRO A 381 -3.95 13.12 -16.71
C PRO A 381 -3.66 14.18 -15.64
N LEU A 382 -2.39 14.60 -15.43
CA LEU A 382 -2.07 15.68 -14.49
C LEU A 382 -2.54 17.06 -14.95
N ARG A 383 -2.70 17.28 -16.27
CA ARG A 383 -2.99 18.60 -16.86
C ARG A 383 -4.17 19.33 -16.20
N PRO A 384 -5.37 18.73 -16.03
CA PRO A 384 -6.51 19.45 -15.45
C PRO A 384 -6.25 19.91 -14.00
N ALA A 385 -5.64 19.06 -13.18
CA ALA A 385 -5.35 19.39 -11.76
C ALA A 385 -4.23 20.42 -11.65
N VAL A 386 -3.18 20.33 -12.47
CA VAL A 386 -2.11 21.32 -12.52
C VAL A 386 -2.68 22.67 -12.98
N GLY A 387 -3.46 22.72 -14.03
CA GLY A 387 -4.11 23.95 -14.53
C GLY A 387 -5.00 24.62 -13.49
N ARG A 388 -5.66 23.83 -12.62
CA ARG A 388 -6.57 24.35 -11.59
C ARG A 388 -5.87 24.81 -10.32
N HIS A 389 -4.89 24.05 -9.83
CA HIS A 389 -4.37 24.20 -8.45
C HIS A 389 -2.92 24.67 -8.40
N VAL A 390 -2.12 24.43 -9.47
CA VAL A 390 -0.69 24.64 -9.41
C VAL A 390 -0.30 26.00 -9.94
N LYS A 391 0.45 26.75 -9.11
CA LYS A 391 0.99 28.08 -9.41
C LYS A 391 2.31 27.97 -10.18
N ALA A 392 3.15 26.99 -9.83
CA ALA A 392 4.43 26.71 -10.49
C ALA A 392 4.82 25.24 -10.25
N VAL A 393 5.65 24.68 -11.13
CA VAL A 393 6.18 23.33 -11.01
C VAL A 393 7.71 23.37 -10.98
N VAL A 394 8.33 22.71 -10.01
CA VAL A 394 9.77 22.47 -9.96
C VAL A 394 10.03 21.01 -10.30
N LEU A 395 10.78 20.78 -11.36
CA LEU A 395 11.02 19.45 -11.93
C LEU A 395 12.37 18.89 -11.52
N ILE A 396 12.40 17.62 -11.10
CA ILE A 396 13.61 16.87 -10.74
C ILE A 396 13.67 15.53 -11.47
N GLY A 397 14.85 14.94 -11.54
CA GLY A 397 15.05 13.55 -11.97
C GLY A 397 14.93 13.29 -13.48
N ARG A 398 14.93 11.99 -13.81
CA ARG A 398 15.07 11.47 -15.18
C ARG A 398 13.97 11.92 -16.12
N ASP A 399 12.72 11.77 -15.71
CA ASP A 399 11.55 12.06 -16.56
C ASP A 399 11.05 13.52 -16.44
N ALA A 400 11.86 14.43 -15.85
CA ALA A 400 11.58 15.86 -15.84
C ALA A 400 11.32 16.46 -17.25
N PRO A 401 12.03 16.05 -18.33
CA PRO A 401 11.72 16.54 -19.68
C PRO A 401 10.32 16.13 -20.16
N ARG A 402 9.88 14.90 -19.87
CA ARG A 402 8.55 14.41 -20.27
C ARG A 402 7.43 15.12 -19.52
N LEU A 403 7.62 15.39 -18.22
CA LEU A 403 6.70 16.22 -17.44
C LEU A 403 6.67 17.65 -17.95
N ALA A 404 7.82 18.22 -18.32
CA ALA A 404 7.90 19.56 -18.90
C ALA A 404 7.12 19.65 -20.23
N GLU A 405 7.26 18.67 -21.11
CA GLU A 405 6.51 18.60 -22.38
C GLU A 405 4.99 18.58 -22.15
N VAL A 406 4.51 17.86 -21.15
CA VAL A 406 3.09 17.74 -20.83
C VAL A 406 2.53 18.99 -20.14
N LEU A 407 3.34 19.72 -19.36
CA LEU A 407 2.86 20.77 -18.44
C LEU A 407 3.27 22.21 -18.84
N HIS A 408 4.04 22.40 -19.93
CA HIS A 408 4.70 23.67 -20.28
C HIS A 408 3.74 24.86 -20.47
N ASP A 409 2.50 24.60 -20.88
CA ASP A 409 1.48 25.61 -21.19
C ASP A 409 0.55 25.93 -19.99
N LEU A 410 0.72 25.23 -18.85
CA LEU A 410 -0.21 25.31 -17.71
C LEU A 410 0.31 26.17 -16.55
N ALA A 411 1.60 26.11 -16.28
CA ALA A 411 2.23 26.81 -15.17
C ALA A 411 3.73 27.06 -15.47
N PRO A 412 4.36 28.08 -14.88
CA PRO A 412 5.81 28.24 -14.92
C PRO A 412 6.54 26.97 -14.46
N LEU A 413 7.56 26.55 -15.23
CA LEU A 413 8.36 25.38 -14.96
C LEU A 413 9.79 25.78 -14.65
N GLU A 414 10.35 25.25 -13.56
CA GLU A 414 11.78 25.33 -13.23
C GLU A 414 12.37 23.92 -13.16
N ARG A 415 13.65 23.78 -13.52
CA ARG A 415 14.40 22.54 -13.31
C ARG A 415 15.36 22.72 -12.15
N ALA A 416 15.41 21.72 -11.26
CA ALA A 416 16.34 21.68 -10.16
C ALA A 416 17.32 20.50 -10.31
N SER A 417 18.55 20.69 -9.82
CA SER A 417 19.61 19.69 -9.89
C SER A 417 19.46 18.59 -8.83
N ASP A 418 18.92 18.96 -7.67
CA ASP A 418 18.76 18.08 -6.51
C ASP A 418 17.59 18.58 -5.64
N MET A 419 17.30 17.88 -4.53
CA MET A 419 16.19 18.21 -3.64
C MET A 419 16.37 19.54 -2.92
N ARG A 420 17.59 19.91 -2.56
CA ARG A 420 17.88 21.20 -1.89
C ARG A 420 17.61 22.38 -2.82
N ASP A 421 18.07 22.28 -4.06
CA ASP A 421 17.78 23.28 -5.10
C ASP A 421 16.28 23.34 -5.41
N ALA A 422 15.61 22.19 -5.45
CA ALA A 422 14.16 22.12 -5.70
C ALA A 422 13.36 22.84 -4.59
N VAL A 423 13.68 22.59 -3.33
CA VAL A 423 13.00 23.22 -2.18
C VAL A 423 13.27 24.73 -2.17
N ARG A 424 14.52 25.16 -2.41
CA ARG A 424 14.87 26.58 -2.49
C ARG A 424 14.10 27.32 -3.58
N ARG A 425 14.01 26.74 -4.80
CA ARG A 425 13.25 27.32 -5.93
C ARG A 425 11.77 27.35 -5.60
N ALA A 426 11.21 26.25 -5.11
CA ALA A 426 9.79 26.17 -4.76
C ALA A 426 9.42 27.19 -3.67
N ALA A 427 10.27 27.39 -2.67
CA ALA A 427 10.08 28.40 -1.63
C ALA A 427 10.08 29.83 -2.20
N ALA A 428 10.97 30.13 -3.17
CA ALA A 428 11.05 31.44 -3.83
C ALA A 428 9.81 31.74 -4.70
N LEU A 429 9.15 30.71 -5.25
CA LEU A 429 7.93 30.83 -6.06
C LEU A 429 6.65 30.90 -5.22
N ALA A 430 6.70 30.49 -3.95
CA ALA A 430 5.56 30.47 -3.04
C ALA A 430 5.35 31.81 -2.34
N ALA A 431 4.11 32.13 -2.01
CA ALA A 431 3.71 33.28 -1.21
C ALA A 431 2.94 32.83 0.04
N CYS A 432 2.76 33.73 1.01
CA CYS A 432 1.97 33.45 2.20
C CYS A 432 0.59 32.88 1.84
N GLY A 433 0.22 31.77 2.50
CA GLY A 433 -0.99 31.02 2.24
C GLY A 433 -0.88 29.97 1.10
N ASP A 434 0.30 29.84 0.45
CA ASP A 434 0.56 28.80 -0.53
C ASP A 434 1.06 27.51 0.15
N THR A 435 1.12 26.42 -0.63
CA THR A 435 1.66 25.13 -0.22
C THR A 435 2.76 24.71 -1.19
N VAL A 436 3.97 24.46 -0.71
CA VAL A 436 5.00 23.72 -1.43
C VAL A 436 4.75 22.23 -1.19
N LEU A 437 4.44 21.51 -2.27
CA LEU A 437 4.06 20.10 -2.22
C LEU A 437 5.09 19.24 -2.96
N LEU A 438 5.75 18.34 -2.24
CA LEU A 438 6.47 17.23 -2.86
C LEU A 438 5.47 16.10 -3.15
N ALA A 439 4.99 15.99 -4.38
CA ALA A 439 4.17 14.88 -4.88
C ALA A 439 4.66 14.47 -6.28
N PRO A 440 5.68 13.60 -6.35
CA PRO A 440 6.54 13.47 -7.50
C PRO A 440 5.92 12.87 -8.77
N ALA A 441 4.82 12.14 -8.69
CA ALA A 441 4.22 11.33 -9.77
C ALA A 441 5.15 10.22 -10.32
N CYS A 442 6.36 10.08 -9.77
CA CYS A 442 7.43 9.20 -10.24
C CYS A 442 8.07 8.44 -9.08
N ALA A 443 8.62 7.26 -9.37
CA ALA A 443 9.52 6.58 -8.45
C ALA A 443 10.79 7.43 -8.19
N SER A 444 11.55 7.08 -7.15
CA SER A 444 12.71 7.87 -6.69
C SER A 444 14.07 7.25 -7.05
N LEU A 445 14.08 6.08 -7.68
CA LEU A 445 15.26 5.20 -7.78
C LEU A 445 16.35 5.76 -8.71
N ASP A 446 16.06 6.79 -9.48
CA ASP A 446 17.02 7.52 -10.32
C ASP A 446 17.90 8.50 -9.53
N MET A 447 17.41 9.00 -8.38
CA MET A 447 18.11 9.99 -7.57
C MET A 447 18.30 9.58 -6.09
N PHE A 448 17.50 8.64 -5.59
CA PHE A 448 17.46 8.25 -4.17
C PHE A 448 17.31 6.72 -4.02
N ALA A 449 17.81 6.17 -2.93
CA ALA A 449 17.69 4.73 -2.64
C ALA A 449 16.23 4.24 -2.56
N ASN A 450 15.32 5.10 -2.14
CA ASN A 450 13.89 4.82 -2.06
C ASN A 450 13.09 6.13 -1.84
N TYR A 451 11.75 6.04 -1.83
CA TYR A 451 10.89 7.20 -1.60
C TYR A 451 11.06 7.83 -0.21
N ALA A 452 11.43 7.05 0.81
CA ALA A 452 11.64 7.58 2.16
C ALA A 452 12.88 8.47 2.18
N ALA A 453 14.00 8.03 1.60
CA ALA A 453 15.21 8.84 1.46
C ALA A 453 14.95 10.14 0.69
N ARG A 454 14.10 10.13 -0.34
CA ARG A 454 13.66 11.34 -1.04
C ARG A 454 12.86 12.27 -0.13
N GLY A 455 11.96 11.70 0.66
CA GLY A 455 11.15 12.45 1.62
C GLY A 455 11.95 13.03 2.77
N ASP A 456 12.96 12.30 3.28
CA ASP A 456 13.89 12.79 4.29
C ASP A 456 14.75 13.93 3.74
N ALA A 457 15.23 13.81 2.51
CA ALA A 457 15.98 14.89 1.83
C ALA A 457 15.13 16.16 1.67
N PHE A 458 13.84 16.03 1.37
CA PHE A 458 12.91 17.17 1.33
C PHE A 458 12.76 17.81 2.71
N ALA A 459 12.53 17.02 3.76
CA ALA A 459 12.37 17.54 5.11
C ALA A 459 13.64 18.28 5.58
N ALA A 460 14.82 17.67 5.38
CA ALA A 460 16.11 18.28 5.71
C ALA A 460 16.36 19.58 4.91
N ALA A 461 15.98 19.62 3.63
CA ALA A 461 16.11 20.82 2.82
C ALA A 461 15.18 21.96 3.30
N VAL A 462 13.96 21.63 3.75
CA VAL A 462 13.02 22.59 4.35
C VAL A 462 13.55 23.13 5.68
N GLU A 463 14.16 22.30 6.51
CA GLU A 463 14.79 22.74 7.77
C GLU A 463 15.94 23.74 7.55
N GLN A 464 16.65 23.59 6.43
CA GLN A 464 17.79 24.47 6.05
C GLN A 464 17.38 25.76 5.33
N LEU A 465 16.09 25.98 5.04
CA LEU A 465 15.62 27.27 4.52
C LEU A 465 15.84 28.36 5.57
N ALA A 466 16.49 29.44 5.16
CA ALA A 466 16.76 30.58 6.00
C ALA A 466 15.49 31.39 6.36
#